data_b794441a7857d6265e3073e9380cef2e
#
_entry.id   b794441a7857d6265e3073e9380cef2e
#
_cell.length_a   1.000
_cell.length_b   1.000
_cell.length_c   1.000
_cell.angle_alpha   90.00
_cell.angle_beta   90.00
_cell.angle_gamma   90.00
#
_symmetry.space_group_name_H-M   'P 1'
#
loop_
_entity.id
_entity.type
_entity.pdbx_description
1 polymer ?
#
loop_
_entity_poly.entity_id
_entity_poly.type
_entity_poly.pdbx_seq_one_letter_code
_entity_poly.pdbx_strand_id
1 'polypeptide(L)'
;MTMAAMTFGGIIAWSAYSLITQDKAIEVFTVNEPVKMAAINLPVEMKAALEKRLTDFAAGARAGQMVELTLNIAELNALLTMAPDSGYGSYAELLRFEKTDPAKSTLSGQVSLPMNRLKFWEGRKRYLNGEAVFLIYVHEEGIDAKMVEVKVPGKTVAEGFVNGMEIWPWIGPYRKIEPLGTVLKLIKKVTVTADGVKLSTKV
;
A
#
# COMPACT_ATOMS: atom_id res chain seq x y z
N MET A 1 -40.88 -21.32 10.46
CA MET A 1 -39.64 -21.19 11.25
C MET A 1 -38.50 -22.07 10.73
N THR A 2 -38.73 -23.25 10.18
CA THR A 2 -37.65 -24.17 9.68
C THR A 2 -36.87 -23.64 8.49
N MET A 3 -37.46 -22.92 7.55
CA MET A 3 -36.75 -22.36 6.37
C MET A 3 -35.73 -21.25 6.76
N ALA A 4 -36.07 -20.38 7.70
CA ALA A 4 -35.18 -19.33 8.15
C ALA A 4 -33.95 -19.89 8.89
N ALA A 5 -34.15 -20.96 9.66
CA ALA A 5 -33.05 -21.63 10.37
C ALA A 5 -32.07 -22.34 9.40
N MET A 6 -32.59 -22.94 8.30
CA MET A 6 -31.73 -23.57 7.29
C MET A 6 -30.94 -22.56 6.45
N THR A 7 -31.52 -21.39 6.13
CA THR A 7 -30.80 -20.32 5.41
C THR A 7 -29.71 -19.71 6.29
N PHE A 8 -29.98 -19.45 7.57
CA PHE A 8 -29.00 -18.91 8.49
C PHE A 8 -27.84 -19.89 8.77
N GLY A 9 -28.19 -21.18 8.99
CA GLY A 9 -27.21 -22.25 9.17
C GLY A 9 -26.35 -22.46 7.93
N GLY A 10 -26.93 -22.37 6.73
CA GLY A 10 -26.21 -22.47 5.45
C GLY A 10 -25.22 -21.31 5.23
N ILE A 11 -25.61 -20.07 5.57
CA ILE A 11 -24.73 -18.90 5.45
C ILE A 11 -23.56 -19.00 6.42
N ILE A 12 -23.79 -19.44 7.68
CA ILE A 12 -22.73 -19.62 8.67
C ILE A 12 -21.77 -20.74 8.24
N ALA A 13 -22.29 -21.88 7.77
CA ALA A 13 -21.48 -22.99 7.29
C ALA A 13 -20.64 -22.61 6.04
N TRP A 14 -21.23 -21.87 5.11
CA TRP A 14 -20.55 -21.35 3.94
C TRP A 14 -19.45 -20.35 4.32
N SER A 15 -19.73 -19.42 5.23
CA SER A 15 -18.76 -18.44 5.71
C SER A 15 -17.59 -19.12 6.41
N ALA A 16 -17.86 -20.09 7.29
CA ALA A 16 -16.83 -20.87 7.97
C ALA A 16 -15.98 -21.69 6.97
N TYR A 17 -16.62 -22.34 5.99
CA TYR A 17 -15.94 -23.09 4.93
C TYR A 17 -15.08 -22.18 4.06
N SER A 18 -15.59 -21.00 3.67
CA SER A 18 -14.87 -20.00 2.90
C SER A 18 -13.63 -19.49 3.65
N LEU A 19 -13.75 -19.23 4.95
CA LEU A 19 -12.63 -18.80 5.79
C LEU A 19 -11.56 -19.88 5.92
N ILE A 20 -11.95 -21.14 6.14
CA ILE A 20 -11.02 -22.27 6.26
C ILE A 20 -10.31 -22.54 4.94
N THR A 21 -11.01 -22.43 3.80
CA THR A 21 -10.41 -22.63 2.47
C THR A 21 -9.49 -21.47 2.09
N GLN A 22 -9.82 -20.24 2.42
CA GLN A 22 -8.92 -19.09 2.27
C GLN A 22 -7.66 -19.24 3.12
N ASP A 23 -7.79 -19.66 4.37
CA ASP A 23 -6.65 -19.84 5.28
C ASP A 23 -5.69 -20.90 4.73
N LYS A 24 -6.21 -22.03 4.22
CA LYS A 24 -5.40 -23.04 3.54
C LYS A 24 -4.76 -22.53 2.24
N ALA A 25 -5.47 -21.72 1.47
CA ALA A 25 -4.95 -21.19 0.21
C ALA A 25 -3.78 -20.21 0.44
N ILE A 26 -3.87 -19.37 1.46
CA ILE A 26 -2.79 -18.43 1.81
C ILE A 26 -1.61 -19.13 2.51
N GLU A 27 -1.82 -20.29 3.12
CA GLU A 27 -0.79 -21.05 3.83
C GLU A 27 0.38 -21.45 2.91
N VAL A 28 0.10 -21.69 1.65
CA VAL A 28 1.08 -22.09 0.64
C VAL A 28 2.17 -21.05 0.45
N PHE A 29 1.81 -19.76 0.44
CA PHE A 29 2.74 -18.65 0.14
C PHE A 29 3.00 -17.71 1.31
N THR A 30 2.47 -17.99 2.50
CA THR A 30 2.67 -17.19 3.71
C THR A 30 3.52 -17.90 4.76
N VAL A 31 3.93 -17.19 5.80
CA VAL A 31 4.67 -17.67 6.96
C VAL A 31 4.10 -17.09 8.25
N ASN A 32 4.49 -17.63 9.41
CA ASN A 32 3.94 -17.20 10.70
C ASN A 32 4.60 -15.92 11.26
N GLU A 33 5.75 -15.53 10.70
CA GLU A 33 6.51 -14.39 11.20
C GLU A 33 6.68 -13.31 10.13
N PRO A 34 6.60 -12.02 10.48
CA PRO A 34 6.90 -10.95 9.56
C PRO A 34 8.40 -10.87 9.29
N VAL A 35 8.77 -10.42 8.10
CA VAL A 35 10.15 -9.96 7.87
C VAL A 35 10.33 -8.60 8.54
N LYS A 36 11.37 -8.48 9.34
CA LYS A 36 11.74 -7.20 9.93
C LYS A 36 12.32 -6.29 8.85
N MET A 37 11.59 -5.24 8.51
CA MET A 37 12.07 -4.23 7.57
C MET A 37 13.28 -3.49 8.14
N ALA A 38 14.24 -3.16 7.27
CA ALA A 38 15.36 -2.31 7.65
C ALA A 38 14.86 -0.95 8.14
N ALA A 39 15.49 -0.39 9.17
CA ALA A 39 15.11 0.92 9.68
C ALA A 39 15.28 2.00 8.61
N ILE A 40 14.34 2.93 8.57
CA ILE A 40 14.42 4.10 7.69
C ILE A 40 15.17 5.18 8.47
N ASN A 41 16.42 5.41 8.07
CA ASN A 41 17.26 6.43 8.67
C ASN A 41 17.47 7.57 7.67
N LEU A 42 16.59 8.58 7.74
CA LEU A 42 16.83 9.84 7.05
C LEU A 42 17.48 10.83 8.01
N PRO A 43 18.62 11.43 7.67
CA PRO A 43 19.26 12.45 8.52
C PRO A 43 18.27 13.58 8.86
N VAL A 44 18.38 14.15 10.07
CA VAL A 44 17.43 15.15 10.58
C VAL A 44 17.29 16.33 9.63
N GLU A 45 18.39 16.79 9.06
CA GLU A 45 18.42 17.90 8.09
C GLU A 45 17.67 17.56 6.79
N MET A 46 17.85 16.32 6.29
CA MET A 46 17.14 15.86 5.09
C MET A 46 15.65 15.68 5.36
N LYS A 47 15.28 15.23 6.56
CA LYS A 47 13.87 15.12 6.98
C LYS A 47 13.22 16.50 7.03
N ALA A 48 13.85 17.48 7.65
CA ALA A 48 13.37 18.87 7.71
C ALA A 48 13.23 19.48 6.29
N ALA A 49 14.21 19.25 5.42
CA ALA A 49 14.14 19.70 4.02
C ALA A 49 12.99 19.03 3.25
N LEU A 50 12.76 17.74 3.46
CA LEU A 50 11.62 17.02 2.87
C LEU A 50 10.29 17.58 3.38
N GLU A 51 10.11 17.76 4.68
CA GLU A 51 8.91 18.35 5.29
C GLU A 51 8.61 19.73 4.73
N LYS A 52 9.64 20.58 4.58
CA LYS A 52 9.50 21.91 3.97
C LYS A 52 9.01 21.79 2.52
N ARG A 53 9.62 20.95 1.69
CA ARG A 53 9.24 20.75 0.28
C ARG A 53 7.79 20.22 0.16
N LEU A 54 7.38 19.32 1.04
CA LEU A 54 5.99 18.82 1.09
C LEU A 54 5.02 19.94 1.45
N THR A 55 5.39 20.77 2.42
CA THR A 55 4.57 21.92 2.85
C THR A 55 4.44 22.95 1.73
N ASP A 56 5.54 23.31 1.07
CA ASP A 56 5.56 24.27 -0.04
C ASP A 56 4.73 23.74 -1.23
N PHE A 57 4.88 22.46 -1.58
CA PHE A 57 4.09 21.81 -2.62
C PHE A 57 2.59 21.84 -2.29
N ALA A 58 2.24 21.47 -1.05
CA ALA A 58 0.85 21.46 -0.60
C ALA A 58 0.23 22.88 -0.58
N ALA A 59 0.99 23.90 -0.19
CA ALA A 59 0.56 25.29 -0.20
C ALA A 59 0.34 25.79 -1.64
N GLY A 60 1.29 25.54 -2.55
CA GLY A 60 1.16 25.93 -3.95
C GLY A 60 0.00 25.21 -4.64
N ALA A 61 -0.16 23.90 -4.40
CA ALA A 61 -1.27 23.13 -4.95
C ALA A 61 -2.63 23.69 -4.53
N ARG A 62 -2.81 24.00 -3.25
CA ARG A 62 -4.04 24.59 -2.72
C ARG A 62 -4.31 26.01 -3.23
N ALA A 63 -3.24 26.75 -3.53
CA ALA A 63 -3.34 28.08 -4.15
C ALA A 63 -3.62 28.02 -5.66
N GLY A 64 -3.82 26.83 -6.24
CA GLY A 64 -4.06 26.66 -7.67
C GLY A 64 -2.82 26.88 -8.54
N GLN A 65 -1.62 26.89 -7.95
CA GLN A 65 -0.37 27.08 -8.67
C GLN A 65 0.05 25.76 -9.35
N MET A 66 0.79 25.91 -10.44
CA MET A 66 1.47 24.77 -11.08
C MET A 66 2.75 24.48 -10.31
N VAL A 67 2.72 23.44 -9.49
CA VAL A 67 3.85 23.04 -8.67
C VAL A 67 4.26 21.60 -8.97
N GLU A 68 5.54 21.33 -8.80
CA GLU A 68 6.13 20.00 -8.97
C GLU A 68 6.87 19.59 -7.70
N LEU A 69 6.84 18.29 -7.40
CA LEU A 69 7.56 17.68 -6.30
C LEU A 69 8.25 16.41 -6.79
N THR A 70 9.57 16.36 -6.68
CA THR A 70 10.35 15.15 -6.96
C THR A 70 10.74 14.49 -5.64
N LEU A 71 10.54 13.18 -5.53
CA LEU A 71 10.85 12.38 -4.36
C LEU A 71 11.71 11.20 -4.80
N ASN A 72 12.86 11.02 -4.18
CA ASN A 72 13.70 9.84 -4.40
C ASN A 72 13.22 8.65 -3.53
N ILE A 73 13.78 7.46 -3.74
CA ILE A 73 13.39 6.25 -2.99
C ILE A 73 13.59 6.42 -1.48
N ALA A 74 14.67 7.06 -1.03
CA ALA A 74 14.89 7.29 0.40
C ALA A 74 13.82 8.20 1.01
N GLU A 75 13.43 9.25 0.30
CA GLU A 75 12.35 10.16 0.68
C GLU A 75 10.98 9.49 0.65
N LEU A 76 10.70 8.65 -0.37
CA LEU A 76 9.48 7.84 -0.42
C LEU A 76 9.38 6.91 0.79
N ASN A 77 10.48 6.24 1.15
CA ASN A 77 10.52 5.42 2.36
C ASN A 77 10.34 6.25 3.63
N ALA A 78 10.92 7.45 3.70
CA ALA A 78 10.69 8.36 4.83
C ALA A 78 9.21 8.75 4.97
N LEU A 79 8.48 8.96 3.86
CA LEU A 79 7.05 9.21 3.88
C LEU A 79 6.25 8.05 4.49
N LEU A 80 6.70 6.79 4.36
CA LEU A 80 6.05 5.65 5.00
C LEU A 80 6.07 5.75 6.53
N THR A 81 7.08 6.41 7.12
CA THR A 81 7.14 6.66 8.57
C THR A 81 6.26 7.81 9.03
N MET A 82 5.96 8.73 8.12
CA MET A 82 5.14 9.92 8.38
C MET A 82 3.66 9.67 8.08
N ALA A 83 3.37 8.59 7.36
CA ALA A 83 2.00 8.24 7.00
C ALA A 83 1.22 7.80 8.23
N PRO A 84 -0.03 8.24 8.38
CA PRO A 84 -0.92 7.72 9.42
C PRO A 84 -1.07 6.21 9.30
N ASP A 85 -1.37 5.54 10.43
CA ASP A 85 -1.64 4.11 10.44
C ASP A 85 -2.83 3.79 9.51
N SER A 86 -2.61 2.87 8.59
CA SER A 86 -3.62 2.41 7.64
C SER A 86 -4.68 1.50 8.27
N GLY A 87 -4.59 1.24 9.58
CA GLY A 87 -5.36 0.21 10.29
C GLY A 87 -4.82 -1.21 10.08
N TYR A 88 -3.68 -1.37 9.38
CA TYR A 88 -2.94 -2.63 9.20
C TYR A 88 -1.57 -2.61 9.88
N GLY A 89 -1.25 -1.54 10.54
CA GLY A 89 0.06 -1.19 11.06
C GLY A 89 0.70 -0.04 10.29
N SER A 90 1.87 0.39 10.74
CA SER A 90 2.64 1.41 10.05
C SER A 90 3.12 0.88 8.70
N TYR A 91 2.93 1.64 7.63
CA TYR A 91 3.47 1.26 6.32
C TYR A 91 4.99 1.05 6.36
N ALA A 92 5.70 1.73 7.24
CA ALA A 92 7.12 1.55 7.44
C ALA A 92 7.50 0.13 7.92
N GLU A 93 6.57 -0.60 8.54
CA GLU A 93 6.75 -2.00 8.93
C GLU A 93 6.33 -2.99 7.84
N LEU A 94 5.47 -2.54 6.92
CA LEU A 94 4.85 -3.40 5.91
C LEU A 94 5.54 -3.34 4.56
N LEU A 95 6.22 -2.21 4.25
CA LEU A 95 6.71 -1.91 2.90
C LEU A 95 8.06 -1.19 2.96
N ARG A 96 8.92 -1.51 2.00
CA ARG A 96 10.19 -0.82 1.73
C ARG A 96 10.42 -0.75 0.24
N PHE A 97 10.34 0.44 -0.35
CA PHE A 97 10.68 0.67 -1.75
C PHE A 97 12.17 0.52 -1.98
N GLU A 98 12.57 -0.13 -3.06
CA GLU A 98 13.96 -0.41 -3.39
C GLU A 98 14.33 0.03 -4.83
N LYS A 99 13.38 -0.07 -5.76
CA LYS A 99 13.64 0.15 -7.18
C LYS A 99 12.49 0.87 -7.86
N THR A 100 12.82 1.51 -8.98
CA THR A 100 11.88 2.12 -9.91
C THR A 100 12.01 1.46 -11.29
N ASP A 101 10.92 1.42 -12.04
CA ASP A 101 10.90 1.10 -13.46
C ASP A 101 10.11 2.20 -14.19
N PRO A 102 10.80 3.24 -14.73
CA PRO A 102 10.15 4.34 -15.43
C PRO A 102 9.36 3.90 -16.65
N ALA A 103 9.82 2.87 -17.37
CA ALA A 103 9.16 2.38 -18.58
C ALA A 103 7.78 1.76 -18.26
N LYS A 104 7.62 1.18 -17.08
CA LYS A 104 6.37 0.57 -16.62
C LYS A 104 5.58 1.47 -15.66
N SER A 105 6.12 2.62 -15.28
CA SER A 105 5.56 3.50 -14.25
C SER A 105 5.37 2.79 -12.90
N THR A 106 6.34 1.94 -12.52
CA THR A 106 6.23 1.12 -11.31
C THR A 106 7.34 1.39 -10.30
N LEU A 107 7.00 1.17 -9.03
CA LEU A 107 7.92 1.04 -7.91
C LEU A 107 7.90 -0.41 -7.44
N SER A 108 9.05 -0.96 -7.07
CA SER A 108 9.12 -2.27 -6.42
C SER A 108 9.87 -2.21 -5.11
N GLY A 109 9.58 -3.18 -4.24
CA GLY A 109 10.22 -3.27 -2.95
C GLY A 109 9.76 -4.44 -2.11
N GLN A 110 10.37 -4.59 -0.95
CA GLN A 110 10.03 -5.63 0.01
C GLN A 110 8.68 -5.33 0.67
N VAL A 111 7.91 -6.38 0.87
CA VAL A 111 6.65 -6.34 1.62
C VAL A 111 6.60 -7.43 2.68
N SER A 112 5.95 -7.11 3.80
CA SER A 112 5.58 -8.06 4.85
C SER A 112 4.15 -7.78 5.27
N LEU A 113 3.19 -8.37 4.54
CA LEU A 113 1.77 -8.05 4.67
C LEU A 113 1.07 -9.03 5.61
N PRO A 114 0.40 -8.56 6.68
CA PRO A 114 -0.43 -9.41 7.52
C PRO A 114 -1.67 -9.85 6.75
N MET A 115 -1.85 -11.17 6.62
CA MET A 115 -2.85 -11.77 5.74
C MET A 115 -4.16 -12.10 6.44
N ASN A 116 -4.15 -12.35 7.74
CA ASN A 116 -5.35 -12.68 8.49
C ASN A 116 -5.63 -11.66 9.58
N ARG A 117 -6.83 -11.08 9.51
CA ARG A 117 -7.32 -10.03 10.41
C ARG A 117 -8.34 -10.52 11.43
N LEU A 118 -8.75 -11.77 11.35
CA LEU A 118 -9.78 -12.26 12.24
C LEU A 118 -9.24 -12.31 13.67
N LYS A 119 -9.70 -11.40 14.53
CA LYS A 119 -9.34 -11.30 15.94
C LYS A 119 -9.46 -12.63 16.70
N PHE A 120 -10.30 -13.54 16.21
CA PHE A 120 -10.48 -14.88 16.77
C PHE A 120 -9.30 -15.83 16.57
N TRP A 121 -8.31 -15.45 15.73
CA TRP A 121 -7.16 -16.29 15.36
C TRP A 121 -5.83 -15.59 15.67
N GLU A 122 -5.76 -14.78 16.71
CA GLU A 122 -4.53 -14.04 17.08
C GLU A 122 -3.30 -14.92 17.23
N GLY A 123 -3.46 -16.21 17.56
CA GLY A 123 -2.39 -17.19 17.59
C GLY A 123 -1.94 -17.73 16.21
N ARG A 124 -2.59 -17.34 15.12
CA ARG A 124 -2.31 -17.81 13.75
C ARG A 124 -2.07 -16.64 12.79
N LYS A 125 -1.33 -15.64 13.22
CA LYS A 125 -0.92 -14.55 12.32
C LYS A 125 -0.07 -15.14 11.20
N ARG A 126 -0.41 -14.78 9.97
CA ARG A 126 0.35 -15.17 8.77
C ARG A 126 0.74 -13.94 7.99
N TYR A 127 1.93 -13.99 7.43
CA TYR A 127 2.51 -12.88 6.70
C TYR A 127 2.92 -13.32 5.29
N LEU A 128 2.57 -12.51 4.30
CA LEU A 128 3.15 -12.59 2.98
C LEU A 128 4.44 -11.79 3.00
N ASN A 129 5.57 -12.48 2.93
CA ASN A 129 6.89 -11.88 2.88
C ASN A 129 7.46 -12.06 1.48
N GLY A 130 7.69 -10.96 0.77
CA GLY A 130 8.15 -11.03 -0.61
C GLY A 130 8.56 -9.70 -1.19
N GLU A 131 8.68 -9.66 -2.51
CA GLU A 131 8.84 -8.45 -3.32
C GLU A 131 7.51 -8.15 -4.02
N ALA A 132 7.06 -6.89 -3.95
CA ALA A 132 5.86 -6.44 -4.64
C ALA A 132 6.19 -5.33 -5.63
N VAL A 133 5.41 -5.26 -6.70
CA VAL A 133 5.47 -4.22 -7.72
C VAL A 133 4.19 -3.41 -7.66
N PHE A 134 4.33 -2.09 -7.57
CA PHE A 134 3.24 -1.13 -7.48
C PHE A 134 3.23 -0.26 -8.73
N LEU A 135 2.12 -0.26 -9.45
CA LEU A 135 1.83 0.73 -10.48
C LEU A 135 1.33 2.00 -9.81
N ILE A 136 1.98 3.13 -10.11
CA ILE A 136 1.56 4.44 -9.63
C ILE A 136 0.87 5.19 -10.78
N TYR A 137 -0.32 5.68 -10.54
CA TYR A 137 -1.14 6.32 -11.59
C TYR A 137 -2.02 7.43 -11.03
N VAL A 138 -2.59 8.23 -11.92
CA VAL A 138 -3.57 9.26 -11.57
C VAL A 138 -4.89 8.92 -12.23
N HIS A 139 -5.97 9.12 -11.49
CA HIS A 139 -7.34 9.00 -11.99
C HIS A 139 -8.18 10.23 -11.54
N GLU A 140 -9.50 10.22 -11.74
CA GLU A 140 -10.36 11.36 -11.45
C GLU A 140 -10.27 11.88 -9.99
N GLU A 141 -10.05 10.98 -9.04
CA GLU A 141 -9.90 11.33 -7.61
C GLU A 141 -8.45 11.66 -7.19
N GLY A 142 -7.51 11.77 -8.14
CA GLY A 142 -6.10 12.06 -7.92
C GLY A 142 -5.19 10.85 -8.01
N ILE A 143 -4.05 10.90 -7.32
CA ILE A 143 -3.04 9.82 -7.35
C ILE A 143 -3.51 8.57 -6.63
N ASP A 144 -3.18 7.40 -7.17
CA ASP A 144 -3.36 6.10 -6.52
C ASP A 144 -2.22 5.12 -6.83
N ALA A 145 -2.23 3.99 -6.14
CA ALA A 145 -1.27 2.90 -6.33
C ALA A 145 -2.01 1.55 -6.36
N LYS A 146 -1.56 0.66 -7.25
CA LYS A 146 -2.03 -0.73 -7.32
C LYS A 146 -0.85 -1.68 -7.17
N MET A 147 -1.00 -2.72 -6.38
CA MET A 147 -0.07 -3.85 -6.41
C MET A 147 -0.39 -4.72 -7.63
N VAL A 148 0.50 -4.76 -8.60
CA VAL A 148 0.30 -5.48 -9.88
C VAL A 148 1.06 -6.80 -9.94
N GLU A 149 2.02 -6.98 -9.07
CA GLU A 149 2.79 -8.22 -8.98
C GLU A 149 3.29 -8.43 -7.54
N VAL A 150 3.33 -9.68 -7.09
CA VAL A 150 3.99 -10.07 -5.86
C VAL A 150 4.72 -11.38 -6.05
N LYS A 151 5.96 -11.42 -5.61
CA LYS A 151 6.84 -12.60 -5.65
C LYS A 151 7.21 -13.01 -4.25
N VAL A 152 6.95 -14.26 -3.91
CA VAL A 152 7.39 -14.87 -2.65
C VAL A 152 8.48 -15.90 -2.98
N PRO A 153 9.69 -15.80 -2.40
CA PRO A 153 10.78 -16.71 -2.72
C PRO A 153 10.40 -18.17 -2.53
N GLY A 154 10.60 -18.98 -3.59
CA GLY A 154 10.32 -20.41 -3.59
C GLY A 154 8.85 -20.81 -3.49
N LYS A 155 7.91 -19.88 -3.66
CA LYS A 155 6.48 -20.14 -3.54
C LYS A 155 5.71 -19.53 -4.71
N THR A 156 4.60 -20.15 -5.08
CA THR A 156 3.68 -19.63 -6.10
C THR A 156 2.54 -18.90 -5.38
N VAL A 157 2.36 -17.63 -5.70
CA VAL A 157 1.22 -16.83 -5.24
C VAL A 157 0.07 -17.04 -6.21
N ALA A 158 -1.10 -17.35 -5.68
CA ALA A 158 -2.28 -17.56 -6.51
C ALA A 158 -2.67 -16.26 -7.24
N GLU A 159 -2.96 -16.36 -8.55
CA GLU A 159 -3.36 -15.23 -9.38
C GLU A 159 -4.59 -14.48 -8.81
N GLY A 160 -5.59 -15.21 -8.33
CA GLY A 160 -6.76 -14.63 -7.69
C GLY A 160 -6.45 -13.79 -6.44
N PHE A 161 -5.32 -14.07 -5.76
CA PHE A 161 -4.85 -13.23 -4.67
C PHE A 161 -4.27 -11.91 -5.19
N VAL A 162 -3.44 -11.95 -6.22
CA VAL A 162 -2.86 -10.74 -6.84
C VAL A 162 -3.97 -9.85 -7.36
N ASN A 163 -4.94 -10.40 -8.09
CA ASN A 163 -6.12 -9.68 -8.58
C ASN A 163 -6.93 -9.05 -7.43
N GLY A 164 -7.05 -9.72 -6.29
CA GLY A 164 -7.66 -9.15 -5.09
C GLY A 164 -6.89 -7.98 -4.52
N MET A 165 -5.56 -8.01 -4.59
CA MET A 165 -4.71 -6.92 -4.11
C MET A 165 -4.65 -5.71 -5.05
N GLU A 166 -4.95 -5.88 -6.35
CA GLU A 166 -5.08 -4.77 -7.31
C GLU A 166 -6.18 -3.80 -6.94
N ILE A 167 -7.29 -4.29 -6.38
CA ILE A 167 -8.43 -3.46 -5.97
C ILE A 167 -8.24 -2.83 -4.58
N TRP A 168 -7.17 -3.15 -3.87
CA TRP A 168 -6.90 -2.60 -2.55
C TRP A 168 -6.52 -1.13 -2.65
N PRO A 169 -7.20 -0.25 -1.89
CA PRO A 169 -6.96 1.20 -1.99
C PRO A 169 -5.74 1.59 -1.14
N TRP A 170 -4.52 1.44 -1.68
CA TRP A 170 -3.27 1.74 -0.97
C TRP A 170 -3.17 3.20 -0.51
N ILE A 171 -3.66 4.13 -1.31
CA ILE A 171 -3.67 5.57 -1.02
C ILE A 171 -5.05 6.04 -0.53
N GLY A 172 -6.09 5.28 -0.81
CA GLY A 172 -7.48 5.62 -0.50
C GLY A 172 -7.75 6.07 0.94
N PRO A 173 -7.24 5.42 1.99
CA PRO A 173 -7.42 5.84 3.38
C PRO A 173 -6.93 7.26 3.65
N TYR A 174 -5.85 7.68 2.99
CA TYR A 174 -5.25 9.02 3.18
C TYR A 174 -6.03 10.15 2.51
N ARG A 175 -6.88 9.84 1.52
CA ARG A 175 -7.76 10.83 0.89
C ARG A 175 -8.81 11.41 1.84
N LYS A 176 -9.07 10.74 2.96
CA LYS A 176 -10.02 11.19 3.99
C LYS A 176 -9.36 12.02 5.10
N ILE A 177 -8.04 12.18 5.06
CA ILE A 177 -7.26 12.88 6.09
C ILE A 177 -6.87 14.26 5.56
N GLU A 178 -7.48 15.31 6.09
CA GLU A 178 -7.13 16.68 5.70
C GLU A 178 -5.89 17.19 6.47
N PRO A 179 -5.02 17.98 5.81
CA PRO A 179 -5.15 18.54 4.45
C PRO A 179 -4.61 17.61 3.34
N LEU A 180 -4.12 16.41 3.68
CA LEU A 180 -3.47 15.48 2.75
C LEU A 180 -4.44 15.05 1.62
N GLY A 181 -5.69 14.74 1.95
CA GLY A 181 -6.69 14.30 0.99
C GLY A 181 -6.93 15.33 -0.12
N THR A 182 -7.01 16.60 0.25
CA THR A 182 -7.12 17.70 -0.74
C THR A 182 -5.90 17.74 -1.66
N VAL A 183 -4.68 17.63 -1.12
CA VAL A 183 -3.44 17.67 -1.92
C VAL A 183 -3.35 16.48 -2.87
N LEU A 184 -3.68 15.27 -2.41
CA LEU A 184 -3.66 14.06 -3.24
C LEU A 184 -4.61 14.16 -4.45
N LYS A 185 -5.77 14.81 -4.30
CA LYS A 185 -6.73 15.06 -5.39
C LYS A 185 -6.24 16.10 -6.41
N LEU A 186 -5.38 17.02 -5.98
CA LEU A 186 -4.83 18.08 -6.84
C LEU A 186 -3.67 17.58 -7.72
N ILE A 187 -3.09 16.43 -7.44
CA ILE A 187 -2.06 15.82 -8.29
C ILE A 187 -2.72 15.35 -9.60
N LYS A 188 -2.25 15.88 -10.72
CA LYS A 188 -2.78 15.60 -12.07
C LYS A 188 -1.83 14.76 -12.91
N LYS A 189 -0.58 14.65 -12.52
CA LYS A 189 0.43 13.84 -13.21
C LYS A 189 1.39 13.23 -12.21
N VAL A 190 1.73 11.97 -12.43
CA VAL A 190 2.81 11.25 -11.77
C VAL A 190 3.74 10.69 -12.85
N THR A 191 5.03 10.81 -12.63
CA THR A 191 6.05 10.22 -13.51
C THR A 191 7.03 9.48 -12.63
N VAL A 192 7.19 8.19 -12.88
CA VAL A 192 8.26 7.40 -12.24
C VAL A 192 9.56 7.75 -12.96
N THR A 193 10.59 8.10 -12.20
CA THR A 193 11.92 8.45 -12.69
C THR A 193 12.91 7.35 -12.31
N ALA A 194 14.16 7.44 -12.77
CA ALA A 194 15.20 6.46 -12.41
C ALA A 194 15.43 6.35 -10.90
N ASP A 195 15.23 7.46 -10.17
CA ASP A 195 15.57 7.56 -8.74
C ASP A 195 14.34 7.63 -7.81
N GLY A 196 13.11 7.72 -8.36
CA GLY A 196 11.91 7.88 -7.55
C GLY A 196 10.68 8.30 -8.35
N VAL A 197 9.94 9.31 -7.87
CA VAL A 197 8.73 9.82 -8.52
C VAL A 197 8.73 11.34 -8.60
N LYS A 198 8.13 11.86 -9.65
CA LYS A 198 7.82 13.27 -9.85
C LYS A 198 6.30 13.45 -9.87
N LEU A 199 5.80 14.30 -9.01
CA LEU A 199 4.40 14.67 -8.89
C LEU A 199 4.20 16.07 -9.48
N SER A 200 3.06 16.32 -10.15
CA SER A 200 2.71 17.63 -10.70
C SER A 200 1.22 17.90 -10.53
N THR A 201 0.88 19.15 -10.25
CA THR A 201 -0.52 19.64 -10.26
C THR A 201 -0.97 20.08 -11.66
N LYS A 202 -0.09 19.99 -12.67
CA LYS A 202 -0.38 20.24 -14.08
C LYS A 202 -0.47 18.90 -14.83
N VAL A 203 -1.39 18.81 -15.79
CA VAL A 203 -1.49 17.71 -16.77
C VAL A 203 -0.36 17.78 -17.79
#